data_baac0aeca2034406e37e5bf61cbfd9d6
#
_entry.id   baac0aeca2034406e37e5bf61cbfd9d6
#
_cell.length_a   1.000
_cell.length_b   1.000
_cell.length_c   1.000
_cell.angle_alpha   90.00
_cell.angle_beta   90.00
_cell.angle_gamma   90.00
#
_symmetry.space_group_name_H-M   'P 1'
#
loop_
_entity.id
_entity.type
_entity.pdbx_description
1 polymer ?
#
loop_
_entity_poly.entity_id
_entity_poly.type
_entity_poly.pdbx_seq_one_letter_code
_entity_poly.pdbx_strand_id
1 'polypeptide(L)'
;MQLFGSGTVCQLTGASMRELGYWIETGLLKPSGKGTVHHRFTFPDLVAVKTVVALRREGCSLQKVRKAVKYLRANYPADESADALSGLTLLTDGKSVYLYSDAKQIMDVLSKQTVLWLVNVGKLILAARADAAALPLEWTERIKVGGETYRLRVSNDPDSGGYTAQCVELPGAIEQGDTPDEAMANGKAAVESVVAFLAKRSGGRSGARVKRHA
;
A
#
# COMPACT_ATOMS: atom_id res chain seq x y z
N MET A 1 -0.40 15.36 2.97
CA MET A 1 -1.45 14.32 2.76
C MET A 1 -0.71 13.02 2.55
N GLN A 2 -0.96 11.99 3.35
CA GLN A 2 -0.26 10.70 3.26
C GLN A 2 -0.65 9.97 1.97
N LEU A 3 0.35 9.50 1.22
CA LEU A 3 0.18 8.68 0.02
C LEU A 3 0.71 7.27 0.27
N PHE A 4 0.10 6.30 -0.39
CA PHE A 4 0.44 4.88 -0.28
C PHE A 4 0.79 4.31 -1.64
N GLY A 5 1.84 3.52 -1.75
CA GLY A 5 2.18 2.73 -2.93
C GLY A 5 1.27 1.51 -3.09
N SER A 6 1.23 0.92 -4.27
CA SER A 6 0.40 -0.25 -4.58
C SER A 6 0.69 -1.43 -3.66
N GLY A 7 1.95 -1.70 -3.35
CA GLY A 7 2.35 -2.78 -2.44
C GLY A 7 1.83 -2.57 -1.02
N THR A 8 2.00 -1.35 -0.48
CA THR A 8 1.46 -0.97 0.84
C THR A 8 -0.06 -1.12 0.89
N VAL A 9 -0.76 -0.68 -0.17
CA VAL A 9 -2.22 -0.84 -0.26
C VAL A 9 -2.61 -2.31 -0.24
N CYS A 10 -1.93 -3.18 -0.97
CA CYS A 10 -2.16 -4.63 -0.94
C CYS A 10 -1.96 -5.21 0.46
N GLN A 11 -0.88 -4.84 1.14
CA GLN A 11 -0.58 -5.28 2.50
C GLN A 11 -1.67 -4.85 3.49
N LEU A 12 -2.09 -3.58 3.46
CA LEU A 12 -3.10 -3.03 4.38
C LEU A 12 -4.53 -3.52 4.12
N THR A 13 -4.83 -3.92 2.89
CA THR A 13 -6.21 -4.26 2.50
C THR A 13 -6.43 -5.76 2.32
N GLY A 14 -5.36 -6.53 2.13
CA GLY A 14 -5.41 -7.95 1.79
C GLY A 14 -5.81 -8.20 0.33
N ALA A 15 -5.76 -7.20 -0.54
CA ALA A 15 -5.86 -7.38 -1.99
C ALA A 15 -4.53 -7.90 -2.55
N SER A 16 -4.57 -8.75 -3.56
CA SER A 16 -3.37 -9.09 -4.32
C SER A 16 -3.03 -7.99 -5.34
N MET A 17 -1.76 -7.89 -5.74
CA MET A 17 -1.32 -6.95 -6.80
C MET A 17 -2.10 -7.16 -8.10
N ARG A 18 -2.40 -8.42 -8.45
CA ARG A 18 -3.18 -8.77 -9.64
C ARG A 18 -4.63 -8.25 -9.56
N GLU A 19 -5.28 -8.39 -8.41
CA GLU A 19 -6.64 -7.87 -8.22
C GLU A 19 -6.65 -6.35 -8.26
N LEU A 20 -5.70 -5.70 -7.57
CA LEU A 20 -5.59 -4.25 -7.56
C LEU A 20 -5.36 -3.69 -8.97
N GLY A 21 -4.42 -4.27 -9.73
CA GLY A 21 -4.16 -3.91 -11.13
C GLY A 21 -5.41 -4.05 -11.99
N TYR A 22 -6.09 -5.19 -11.92
CA TYR A 22 -7.33 -5.42 -12.66
C TYR A 22 -8.44 -4.41 -12.31
N TRP A 23 -8.59 -4.05 -11.04
CA TRP A 23 -9.59 -3.06 -10.63
C TRP A 23 -9.28 -1.65 -11.12
N ILE A 24 -8.01 -1.31 -11.24
CA ILE A 24 -7.57 -0.03 -11.83
C ILE A 24 -7.81 -0.02 -13.34
N GLU A 25 -7.32 -1.04 -14.05
CA GLU A 25 -7.48 -1.17 -15.51
C GLU A 25 -8.95 -1.15 -15.95
N THR A 26 -9.81 -1.81 -15.19
CA THR A 26 -11.25 -1.84 -15.47
C THR A 26 -12.01 -0.60 -14.98
N GLY A 27 -11.31 0.40 -14.40
CA GLY A 27 -11.88 1.64 -13.90
C GLY A 27 -12.77 1.50 -12.65
N LEU A 28 -12.71 0.34 -11.96
CA LEU A 28 -13.40 0.17 -10.68
C LEU A 28 -12.77 1.06 -9.61
N LEU A 29 -11.45 1.11 -9.58
CA LEU A 29 -10.67 2.02 -8.74
C LEU A 29 -9.94 3.04 -9.61
N LYS A 30 -9.83 4.28 -9.11
CA LYS A 30 -9.09 5.36 -9.76
C LYS A 30 -8.21 5.99 -8.70
N PRO A 31 -6.93 5.58 -8.59
CA PRO A 31 -6.00 6.19 -7.64
C PRO A 31 -5.96 7.70 -7.85
N SER A 32 -6.16 8.47 -6.79
CA SER A 32 -6.25 9.92 -6.83
C SER A 32 -4.94 10.62 -6.45
N GLY A 33 -3.96 9.88 -5.94
CA GLY A 33 -2.64 10.40 -5.62
C GLY A 33 -1.85 10.76 -6.88
N LYS A 34 -1.17 11.90 -6.85
CA LYS A 34 -0.30 12.33 -7.95
C LYS A 34 1.02 11.56 -7.90
N GLY A 35 1.36 10.85 -8.96
CA GLY A 35 2.63 10.15 -9.15
C GLY A 35 2.96 10.06 -10.64
N THR A 36 4.25 10.12 -10.98
CA THR A 36 4.69 10.17 -12.39
C THR A 36 4.87 8.80 -13.01
N VAL A 37 5.23 7.77 -12.23
CA VAL A 37 5.58 6.44 -12.74
C VAL A 37 4.67 5.34 -12.16
N HIS A 38 4.26 5.48 -10.90
CA HIS A 38 3.48 4.46 -10.19
C HIS A 38 2.18 5.02 -9.64
N HIS A 39 1.17 4.16 -9.52
CA HIS A 39 -0.08 4.54 -8.88
C HIS A 39 0.15 4.92 -7.43
N ARG A 40 -0.40 6.06 -7.03
CA ARG A 40 -0.41 6.54 -5.64
C ARG A 40 -1.83 6.62 -5.14
N PHE A 41 -2.03 6.20 -3.92
CA PHE A 41 -3.34 6.09 -3.29
C PHE A 41 -3.40 7.03 -2.11
N THR A 42 -4.49 7.76 -2.02
CA THR A 42 -4.83 8.56 -0.85
C THR A 42 -5.51 7.69 0.20
N PHE A 43 -5.71 8.23 1.41
CA PHE A 43 -6.46 7.51 2.44
C PHE A 43 -7.89 7.13 1.99
N PRO A 44 -8.68 7.98 1.31
CA PRO A 44 -9.97 7.59 0.74
C PRO A 44 -9.87 6.46 -0.30
N ASP A 45 -8.80 6.43 -1.11
CA ASP A 45 -8.58 5.32 -2.03
C ASP A 45 -8.33 4.02 -1.27
N LEU A 46 -7.55 4.05 -0.16
CA LEU A 46 -7.33 2.90 0.71
C LEU A 46 -8.65 2.36 1.28
N VAL A 47 -9.55 3.25 1.74
CA VAL A 47 -10.89 2.86 2.20
C VAL A 47 -11.69 2.23 1.07
N ALA A 48 -11.64 2.80 -0.12
CA ALA A 48 -12.34 2.23 -1.29
C ALA A 48 -11.83 0.82 -1.63
N VAL A 49 -10.51 0.59 -1.59
CA VAL A 49 -9.92 -0.75 -1.80
C VAL A 49 -10.40 -1.72 -0.71
N LYS A 50 -10.32 -1.35 0.58
CA LYS A 50 -10.85 -2.18 1.69
C LYS A 50 -12.32 -2.53 1.50
N THR A 51 -13.13 -1.57 1.06
CA THR A 51 -14.56 -1.79 0.77
C THR A 51 -14.76 -2.79 -0.37
N VAL A 52 -13.98 -2.66 -1.46
CA VAL A 52 -14.02 -3.63 -2.58
C VAL A 52 -13.67 -5.03 -2.08
N VAL A 53 -12.58 -5.18 -1.31
CA VAL A 53 -12.15 -6.47 -0.74
C VAL A 53 -13.24 -7.07 0.12
N ALA A 54 -13.82 -6.29 1.04
CA ALA A 54 -14.88 -6.75 1.93
C ALA A 54 -16.11 -7.24 1.15
N LEU A 55 -16.60 -6.44 0.21
CA LEU A 55 -17.76 -6.80 -0.61
C LEU A 55 -17.51 -8.04 -1.51
N ARG A 56 -16.27 -8.17 -2.02
CA ARG A 56 -15.87 -9.34 -2.80
C ARG A 56 -15.83 -10.62 -1.97
N ARG A 57 -15.32 -10.54 -0.74
CA ARG A 57 -15.33 -11.67 0.21
C ARG A 57 -16.74 -12.14 0.53
N GLU A 58 -17.69 -11.20 0.57
CA GLU A 58 -19.13 -11.48 0.74
C GLU A 58 -19.84 -11.91 -0.54
N GLY A 59 -19.12 -12.25 -1.61
CA GLY A 59 -19.67 -12.79 -2.86
C GLY A 59 -20.29 -11.77 -3.82
N CYS A 60 -20.18 -10.46 -3.54
CA CYS A 60 -20.72 -9.43 -4.44
C CYS A 60 -20.03 -9.44 -5.80
N SER A 61 -20.79 -9.36 -6.89
CA SER A 61 -20.23 -9.20 -8.22
C SER A 61 -19.54 -7.83 -8.38
N LEU A 62 -18.51 -7.75 -9.25
CA LEU A 62 -17.78 -6.49 -9.50
C LEU A 62 -18.69 -5.36 -10.01
N GLN A 63 -19.75 -5.65 -10.74
CA GLN A 63 -20.71 -4.63 -11.18
C GLN A 63 -21.43 -3.97 -10.00
N LYS A 64 -21.80 -4.74 -8.99
CA LYS A 64 -22.46 -4.24 -7.78
C LYS A 64 -21.49 -3.47 -6.90
N VAL A 65 -20.28 -4.00 -6.73
CA VAL A 65 -19.19 -3.29 -6.04
C VAL A 65 -18.92 -1.93 -6.71
N ARG A 66 -18.93 -1.88 -8.04
CA ARG A 66 -18.74 -0.64 -8.80
C ARG A 66 -19.81 0.42 -8.49
N LYS A 67 -21.07 0.00 -8.35
CA LYS A 67 -22.15 0.90 -7.92
C LYS A 67 -21.92 1.43 -6.50
N ALA A 68 -21.53 0.56 -5.56
CA ALA A 68 -21.26 0.96 -4.18
C ALA A 68 -20.08 1.94 -4.09
N VAL A 69 -18.95 1.65 -4.73
CA VAL A 69 -17.77 2.54 -4.73
C VAL A 69 -18.09 3.88 -5.36
N LYS A 70 -18.84 3.89 -6.46
CA LYS A 70 -19.27 5.15 -7.11
C LYS A 70 -20.14 5.98 -6.18
N TYR A 71 -21.09 5.36 -5.48
CA TYR A 71 -21.95 6.04 -4.51
C TYR A 71 -21.13 6.64 -3.37
N LEU A 72 -20.24 5.88 -2.76
CA LEU A 72 -19.38 6.35 -1.66
C LEU A 72 -18.56 7.57 -2.08
N ARG A 73 -17.94 7.54 -3.25
CA ARG A 73 -17.14 8.67 -3.74
C ARG A 73 -17.97 9.93 -4.03
N ALA A 74 -19.20 9.75 -4.49
CA ALA A 74 -20.07 10.90 -4.79
C ALA A 74 -20.66 11.56 -3.54
N ASN A 75 -20.92 10.78 -2.49
CA ASN A 75 -21.66 11.26 -1.30
C ASN A 75 -20.73 11.46 -0.09
N TYR A 76 -19.51 10.91 -0.11
CA TYR A 76 -18.54 10.99 0.99
C TYR A 76 -17.15 11.34 0.42
N PRO A 77 -16.94 12.64 0.09
CA PRO A 77 -15.64 13.11 -0.41
C PRO A 77 -14.56 13.01 0.66
N ALA A 78 -13.29 13.07 0.21
CA ALA A 78 -12.10 12.80 1.00
C ALA A 78 -11.92 13.65 2.26
N ASP A 79 -12.56 14.82 2.30
CA ASP A 79 -12.37 15.83 3.36
C ASP A 79 -13.40 15.72 4.49
N GLU A 80 -14.35 14.79 4.40
CA GLU A 80 -15.30 14.58 5.48
C GLU A 80 -14.69 13.80 6.65
N SER A 81 -14.99 14.24 7.85
CA SER A 81 -14.48 13.65 9.09
C SER A 81 -14.86 12.16 9.20
N ALA A 82 -14.01 11.37 9.88
CA ALA A 82 -14.29 9.96 10.12
C ALA A 82 -15.65 9.71 10.79
N ASP A 83 -16.16 10.68 11.52
CA ASP A 83 -17.43 10.58 12.24
C ASP A 83 -18.63 10.48 11.30
N ALA A 84 -18.62 11.16 10.15
CA ALA A 84 -19.67 11.05 9.14
C ALA A 84 -19.75 9.65 8.52
N LEU A 85 -18.59 8.99 8.36
CA LEU A 85 -18.50 7.65 7.78
C LEU A 85 -18.60 6.52 8.82
N SER A 86 -18.34 6.81 10.10
CA SER A 86 -18.35 5.80 11.17
C SER A 86 -19.72 5.16 11.41
N GLY A 87 -20.80 5.84 11.05
CA GLY A 87 -22.17 5.35 11.13
C GLY A 87 -22.67 4.58 9.91
N LEU A 88 -21.89 4.54 8.81
CA LEU A 88 -22.35 3.90 7.58
C LEU A 88 -22.28 2.37 7.67
N THR A 89 -23.39 1.75 7.38
CA THR A 89 -23.50 0.30 7.25
C THR A 89 -23.98 -0.04 5.85
N LEU A 90 -23.19 -0.82 5.11
CA LEU A 90 -23.62 -1.40 3.85
C LEU A 90 -24.22 -2.77 4.10
N LEU A 91 -25.40 -3.00 3.56
CA LEU A 91 -26.08 -4.28 3.57
C LEU A 91 -26.04 -4.88 2.17
N THR A 92 -25.83 -6.17 2.08
CA THR A 92 -25.89 -6.88 0.80
C THR A 92 -26.52 -8.26 0.97
N ASP A 93 -27.35 -8.63 0.01
CA ASP A 93 -27.91 -9.97 -0.15
C ASP A 93 -27.17 -10.79 -1.20
N GLY A 94 -25.97 -10.36 -1.60
CA GLY A 94 -25.22 -10.92 -2.73
C GLY A 94 -25.78 -10.48 -4.09
N LYS A 95 -27.02 -10.00 -4.16
CA LYS A 95 -27.71 -9.49 -5.37
C LYS A 95 -27.72 -7.98 -5.45
N SER A 96 -27.75 -7.28 -4.33
CA SER A 96 -27.78 -5.82 -4.24
C SER A 96 -26.92 -5.31 -3.07
N VAL A 97 -26.51 -4.05 -3.13
CA VAL A 97 -25.82 -3.37 -2.02
C VAL A 97 -26.71 -2.20 -1.60
N TYR A 98 -27.07 -2.17 -0.33
CA TYR A 98 -27.92 -1.16 0.27
C TYR A 98 -27.11 -0.34 1.26
N LEU A 99 -27.26 0.98 1.25
CA LEU A 99 -26.74 1.82 2.31
C LEU A 99 -27.80 1.90 3.42
N TYR A 100 -27.35 1.57 4.61
CA TYR A 100 -28.18 1.71 5.79
C TYR A 100 -27.88 3.04 6.49
N SER A 101 -28.90 3.88 6.63
CA SER A 101 -28.79 5.18 7.30
C SER A 101 -29.68 5.30 8.56
N ASP A 102 -30.65 4.39 8.76
CA ASP A 102 -31.59 4.47 9.88
C ASP A 102 -32.08 3.07 10.34
N ALA A 103 -32.27 2.89 11.67
CA ALA A 103 -32.70 1.63 12.30
C ALA A 103 -34.01 1.07 11.77
N LYS A 104 -34.95 1.92 11.36
CA LYS A 104 -36.26 1.50 10.81
C LYS A 104 -36.13 0.80 9.43
N GLN A 105 -35.16 1.16 8.60
CA GLN A 105 -34.98 0.58 7.28
C GLN A 105 -34.42 -0.83 7.30
N ILE A 106 -33.64 -1.21 8.31
CA ILE A 106 -33.17 -2.60 8.47
C ILE A 106 -34.33 -3.56 8.70
N MET A 107 -35.28 -3.20 9.49
CA MET A 107 -36.42 -4.08 9.84
C MET A 107 -37.25 -4.46 8.61
N ASP A 108 -37.50 -3.51 7.69
CA ASP A 108 -38.23 -3.75 6.47
C ASP A 108 -37.47 -4.64 5.46
N VAL A 109 -36.17 -4.53 5.38
CA VAL A 109 -35.33 -5.35 4.52
C VAL A 109 -35.21 -6.78 5.06
N LEU A 110 -35.02 -6.93 6.37
CA LEU A 110 -34.91 -8.23 7.06
C LEU A 110 -36.21 -9.04 7.03
N SER A 111 -37.36 -8.37 7.01
CA SER A 111 -38.67 -9.04 6.94
C SER A 111 -38.96 -9.68 5.57
N LYS A 112 -38.25 -9.30 4.52
CA LYS A 112 -38.45 -9.75 3.14
C LYS A 112 -37.33 -10.63 2.57
N GLN A 113 -36.18 -10.81 3.27
CA GLN A 113 -35.00 -11.47 2.74
C GLN A 113 -34.37 -12.43 3.75
N THR A 114 -33.89 -13.54 3.27
CA THR A 114 -33.45 -14.67 4.11
C THR A 114 -32.00 -14.55 4.61
N VAL A 115 -31.11 -13.83 3.93
CA VAL A 115 -29.71 -13.68 4.33
C VAL A 115 -29.17 -12.31 3.89
N LEU A 116 -28.76 -11.49 4.83
CA LEU A 116 -28.08 -10.22 4.60
C LEU A 116 -26.67 -10.25 5.18
N TRP A 117 -25.71 -9.81 4.39
CA TRP A 117 -24.32 -9.63 4.81
C TRP A 117 -24.09 -8.16 5.15
N LEU A 118 -23.46 -7.92 6.29
CA LEU A 118 -23.21 -6.57 6.81
C LEU A 118 -21.76 -6.16 6.57
N VAL A 119 -21.55 -5.09 5.80
CA VAL A 119 -20.26 -4.42 5.67
C VAL A 119 -20.35 -3.06 6.34
N ASN A 120 -19.69 -2.91 7.48
CA ASN A 120 -19.66 -1.64 8.20
C ASN A 120 -18.48 -0.79 7.70
N VAL A 121 -18.77 0.21 6.86
CA VAL A 121 -17.76 1.11 6.28
C VAL A 121 -17.04 1.91 7.36
N GLY A 122 -17.72 2.33 8.43
CA GLY A 122 -17.09 3.00 9.55
C GLY A 122 -16.00 2.15 10.22
N LYS A 123 -16.25 0.85 10.43
CA LYS A 123 -15.22 -0.08 10.95
C LYS A 123 -14.06 -0.22 9.97
N LEU A 124 -14.33 -0.26 8.66
CA LEU A 124 -13.27 -0.32 7.65
C LEU A 124 -12.39 0.94 7.67
N ILE A 125 -12.98 2.11 7.87
CA ILE A 125 -12.26 3.38 7.99
C ILE A 125 -11.40 3.40 9.24
N LEU A 126 -11.95 3.01 10.39
CA LEU A 126 -11.19 2.94 11.64
C LEU A 126 -10.03 1.94 11.54
N ALA A 127 -10.28 0.76 10.97
CA ALA A 127 -9.23 -0.22 10.72
C ALA A 127 -8.16 0.32 9.76
N ALA A 128 -8.56 0.98 8.67
CA ALA A 128 -7.61 1.58 7.72
C ALA A 128 -6.75 2.66 8.37
N ARG A 129 -7.32 3.50 9.24
CA ARG A 129 -6.56 4.51 10.01
C ARG A 129 -5.58 3.89 10.99
N ALA A 130 -6.02 2.88 11.74
CA ALA A 130 -5.16 2.17 12.69
C ALA A 130 -3.99 1.49 11.97
N ASP A 131 -4.27 0.79 10.87
CA ASP A 131 -3.25 0.11 10.06
C ASP A 131 -2.25 1.11 9.45
N ALA A 132 -2.75 2.23 8.91
CA ALA A 132 -1.90 3.28 8.34
C ALA A 132 -1.03 3.98 9.42
N ALA A 133 -1.55 4.18 10.62
CA ALA A 133 -0.81 4.76 11.74
C ALA A 133 0.21 3.78 12.34
N ALA A 134 0.01 2.49 12.19
CA ALA A 134 0.93 1.45 12.66
C ALA A 134 2.12 1.22 11.72
N LEU A 135 2.12 1.78 10.52
CA LEU A 135 3.26 1.69 9.61
C LEU A 135 4.47 2.43 10.22
N PRO A 136 5.62 1.77 10.37
CA PRO A 136 6.81 2.44 10.88
C PRO A 136 7.26 3.52 9.90
N LEU A 137 7.54 4.72 10.42
CA LEU A 137 8.03 5.83 9.61
C LEU A 137 9.49 5.62 9.20
N GLU A 138 10.29 5.05 10.10
CA GLU A 138 11.71 4.76 9.86
C GLU A 138 12.17 3.64 10.80
N TRP A 139 13.03 2.77 10.29
CA TRP A 139 13.76 1.77 11.10
C TRP A 139 15.09 1.43 10.45
N THR A 140 15.97 0.75 11.19
CA THR A 140 17.27 0.32 10.69
C THR A 140 17.40 -1.19 10.81
N GLU A 141 17.80 -1.83 9.74
CA GLU A 141 18.06 -3.27 9.69
C GLU A 141 19.52 -3.57 9.34
N ARG A 142 20.03 -4.68 9.88
CA ARG A 142 21.40 -5.13 9.62
C ARG A 142 21.41 -6.19 8.53
N ILE A 143 22.19 -5.97 7.49
CA ILE A 143 22.39 -6.92 6.40
C ILE A 143 23.85 -7.36 6.34
N LYS A 144 24.11 -8.58 5.87
CA LYS A 144 25.46 -9.09 5.62
C LYS A 144 25.72 -9.13 4.12
N VAL A 145 26.81 -8.50 3.68
CA VAL A 145 27.27 -8.49 2.29
C VAL A 145 28.79 -8.64 2.27
N GLY A 146 29.31 -9.61 1.52
CA GLY A 146 30.75 -9.84 1.38
C GLY A 146 31.49 -10.18 2.69
N GLY A 147 30.77 -10.71 3.70
CA GLY A 147 31.31 -11.02 5.02
C GLY A 147 31.22 -9.85 6.04
N GLU A 148 30.98 -8.65 5.58
CA GLU A 148 30.79 -7.45 6.41
C GLU A 148 29.32 -7.19 6.72
N THR A 149 29.07 -6.45 7.81
CA THR A 149 27.70 -6.06 8.22
C THR A 149 27.46 -4.60 7.93
N TYR A 150 26.39 -4.30 7.20
CA TYR A 150 25.93 -2.97 6.85
C TYR A 150 24.58 -2.69 7.49
N ARG A 151 24.30 -1.41 7.71
CA ARG A 151 22.99 -0.95 8.24
C ARG A 151 22.19 -0.32 7.10
N LEU A 152 21.03 -0.90 6.79
CA LEU A 152 20.04 -0.30 5.91
C LEU A 152 19.03 0.47 6.75
N ARG A 153 18.97 1.78 6.57
CA ARG A 153 17.90 2.62 7.09
C ARG A 153 16.78 2.64 6.07
N VAL A 154 15.61 2.17 6.49
CA VAL A 154 14.40 2.17 5.68
C VAL A 154 13.46 3.24 6.24
N SER A 155 12.97 4.10 5.38
CA SER A 155 12.03 5.17 5.74
C SER A 155 10.83 5.14 4.81
N ASN A 156 9.65 5.38 5.37
CA ASN A 156 8.44 5.62 4.59
C ASN A 156 8.51 7.03 4.01
N ASP A 157 8.19 7.19 2.74
CA ASP A 157 8.00 8.48 2.10
C ASP A 157 6.51 8.83 2.10
N PRO A 158 6.05 9.69 3.02
CA PRO A 158 4.64 10.04 3.14
C PRO A 158 4.12 10.88 1.96
N ASP A 159 5.00 11.54 1.21
CA ASP A 159 4.63 12.44 0.13
C ASP A 159 4.49 11.72 -1.20
N SER A 160 5.43 10.83 -1.52
CA SER A 160 5.40 10.03 -2.74
C SER A 160 4.72 8.67 -2.57
N GLY A 161 4.63 8.19 -1.33
CA GLY A 161 4.17 6.84 -0.97
C GLY A 161 5.18 5.77 -1.40
N GLY A 162 5.44 4.80 -0.55
CA GLY A 162 6.48 3.80 -0.73
C GLY A 162 7.56 3.92 0.35
N TYR A 163 8.67 3.24 0.12
CA TYR A 163 9.78 3.17 1.07
C TYR A 163 11.09 3.39 0.38
N THR A 164 12.02 4.07 1.06
CA THR A 164 13.40 4.26 0.64
C THR A 164 14.31 3.49 1.59
N ALA A 165 15.22 2.67 1.04
CA ALA A 165 16.27 1.99 1.79
C ALA A 165 17.62 2.59 1.44
N GLN A 166 18.34 3.10 2.43
CA GLN A 166 19.67 3.72 2.29
C GLN A 166 20.67 3.05 3.22
N CYS A 167 21.81 2.67 2.68
CA CYS A 167 22.92 2.16 3.47
C CYS A 167 23.61 3.30 4.24
N VAL A 168 23.73 3.15 5.57
CA VAL A 168 24.34 4.16 6.44
C VAL A 168 25.84 4.29 6.16
N GLU A 169 26.53 3.16 5.95
CA GLU A 169 27.97 3.11 5.70
C GLU A 169 28.32 3.44 4.24
N LEU A 170 27.38 3.26 3.32
CA LEU A 170 27.56 3.50 1.88
C LEU A 170 26.41 4.39 1.36
N PRO A 171 26.45 5.71 1.57
CA PRO A 171 25.33 6.61 1.25
C PRO A 171 24.88 6.61 -0.21
N GLY A 172 25.75 6.15 -1.13
CA GLY A 172 25.43 5.97 -2.55
C GLY A 172 24.62 4.71 -2.84
N ALA A 173 24.48 3.78 -1.89
CA ALA A 173 23.59 2.63 -1.98
C ALA A 173 22.23 3.03 -1.43
N ILE A 174 21.38 3.53 -2.30
CA ILE A 174 20.01 3.98 -2.01
C ILE A 174 19.07 3.46 -3.09
N GLU A 175 17.94 2.89 -2.66
CA GLU A 175 16.92 2.35 -3.55
C GLU A 175 15.52 2.54 -2.96
N GLN A 176 14.50 2.34 -3.78
CA GLN A 176 13.10 2.48 -3.41
C GLN A 176 12.34 1.18 -3.64
N GLY A 177 11.17 1.07 -3.01
CA GLY A 177 10.21 -0.01 -3.23
C GLY A 177 8.81 0.41 -2.79
N ASP A 178 7.79 -0.23 -3.36
CA ASP A 178 6.40 0.02 -2.99
C ASP A 178 6.04 -0.59 -1.63
N THR A 179 6.83 -1.56 -1.16
CA THR A 179 6.70 -2.17 0.17
C THR A 179 8.01 -2.09 0.95
N PRO A 180 7.98 -2.24 2.28
CA PRO A 180 9.18 -2.37 3.10
C PRO A 180 10.12 -3.47 2.60
N ASP A 181 9.56 -4.66 2.31
CA ASP A 181 10.34 -5.83 1.88
C ASP A 181 11.01 -5.60 0.52
N GLU A 182 10.31 -4.94 -0.41
CA GLU A 182 10.85 -4.58 -1.71
C GLU A 182 11.97 -3.55 -1.58
N ALA A 183 11.76 -2.49 -0.80
CA ALA A 183 12.79 -1.49 -0.54
C ALA A 183 14.04 -2.12 0.11
N MET A 184 13.85 -3.02 1.07
CA MET A 184 14.93 -3.80 1.70
C MET A 184 15.69 -4.66 0.70
N ALA A 185 14.99 -5.40 -0.16
CA ALA A 185 15.61 -6.27 -1.17
C ALA A 185 16.42 -5.43 -2.17
N ASN A 186 15.84 -4.34 -2.67
CA ASN A 186 16.51 -3.42 -3.60
C ASN A 186 17.70 -2.72 -2.94
N GLY A 187 17.57 -2.26 -1.71
CA GLY A 187 18.65 -1.65 -0.94
C GLY A 187 19.81 -2.61 -0.69
N LYS A 188 19.51 -3.88 -0.39
CA LYS A 188 20.55 -4.91 -0.27
C LYS A 188 21.29 -5.14 -1.58
N ALA A 189 20.58 -5.24 -2.71
CA ALA A 189 21.17 -5.39 -4.03
C ALA A 189 22.06 -4.17 -4.40
N ALA A 190 21.66 -2.96 -4.02
CA ALA A 190 22.46 -1.75 -4.18
C ALA A 190 23.78 -1.83 -3.38
N VAL A 191 23.71 -2.27 -2.11
CA VAL A 191 24.92 -2.48 -1.29
C VAL A 191 25.84 -3.51 -1.92
N GLU A 192 25.32 -4.66 -2.38
CA GLU A 192 26.09 -5.69 -3.06
C GLU A 192 26.81 -5.13 -4.29
N SER A 193 26.13 -4.33 -5.08
CA SER A 193 26.68 -3.69 -6.28
C SER A 193 27.81 -2.70 -5.95
N VAL A 194 27.61 -1.85 -4.95
CA VAL A 194 28.63 -0.88 -4.50
C VAL A 194 29.84 -1.58 -3.92
N VAL A 195 29.65 -2.59 -3.08
CA VAL A 195 30.76 -3.38 -2.50
C VAL A 195 31.57 -4.09 -3.60
N ALA A 196 30.89 -4.71 -4.56
CA ALA A 196 31.56 -5.36 -5.69
C ALA A 196 32.37 -4.34 -6.55
N PHE A 197 31.84 -3.15 -6.76
CA PHE A 197 32.55 -2.09 -7.48
C PHE A 197 33.80 -1.62 -6.72
N LEU A 198 33.70 -1.40 -5.41
CA LEU A 198 34.83 -0.98 -4.57
C LEU A 198 35.92 -2.07 -4.52
N ALA A 199 35.57 -3.35 -4.44
CA ALA A 199 36.50 -4.47 -4.46
C ALA A 199 37.29 -4.53 -5.79
N LYS A 200 36.64 -4.32 -6.93
CA LYS A 200 37.30 -4.25 -8.24
C LYS A 200 38.29 -3.07 -8.33
N ARG A 201 37.97 -1.92 -7.77
CA ARG A 201 38.85 -0.75 -7.76
C ARG A 201 40.08 -0.94 -6.85
N SER A 202 39.90 -1.56 -5.70
CA SER A 202 41.03 -1.87 -4.79
C SER A 202 41.96 -2.94 -5.34
N GLY A 203 41.43 -3.99 -6.02
CA GLY A 203 42.22 -5.02 -6.66
C GLY A 203 43.03 -4.51 -7.88
N GLY A 204 42.50 -3.50 -8.60
CA GLY A 204 43.21 -2.89 -9.76
C GLY A 204 44.40 -2.00 -9.40
N ARG A 205 44.53 -1.53 -8.17
CA ARG A 205 45.67 -0.70 -7.71
C ARG A 205 46.92 -1.49 -7.29
N SER A 206 46.81 -2.79 -7.10
CA SER A 206 47.95 -3.64 -6.68
C SER A 206 48.87 -4.07 -7.84
N GLY A 207 48.50 -3.80 -9.11
CA GLY A 207 49.26 -4.24 -10.30
C GLY A 207 50.26 -3.23 -10.87
N ALA A 208 50.31 -1.98 -10.38
CA ALA A 208 51.23 -0.96 -10.89
C ALA A 208 52.48 -0.81 -10.02
N ARG A 209 53.20 -1.90 -9.74
CA ARG A 209 54.53 -1.84 -9.15
C ARG A 209 55.54 -1.59 -10.23
N VAL A 210 56.00 -0.36 -10.29
CA VAL A 210 57.11 0.21 -11.03
C VAL A 210 58.23 -0.80 -11.30
N LYS A 211 58.49 -1.11 -12.57
CA LYS A 211 59.82 -1.61 -13.02
C LYS A 211 60.80 -0.44 -12.90
N ARG A 212 61.61 -0.43 -11.87
CA ARG A 212 62.83 0.39 -11.83
C ARG A 212 63.87 -0.33 -12.71
N HIS A 213 64.26 0.34 -13.77
CA HIS A 213 65.45 -0.02 -14.51
C HIS A 213 66.68 0.23 -13.64
N ALA A 214 67.51 -0.78 -13.52
CA ALA A 214 68.92 -0.67 -13.19
C ALA A 214 69.74 -0.34 -14.47
#